data_9c6a48e3b31c54430d02aa2e6263a2e7
#
_entry.id   9c6a48e3b31c54430d02aa2e6263a2e7
#
_cell.length_a   1.000
_cell.length_b   1.000
_cell.length_c   1.000
_cell.angle_alpha   90.00
_cell.angle_beta   90.00
_cell.angle_gamma   90.00
#
_symmetry.space_group_name_H-M   'P 1'
#
loop_
_entity.id
_entity.type
_entity.pdbx_description
1 polymer ?
#
loop_
_entity_poly.entity_id
_entity_poly.type
_entity_poly.pdbx_seq_one_letter_code
_entity_poly.pdbx_strand_id
1 'polypeptide(L)'
;MRQIEELKGDTLNLPLPRRMALPAIQGYRSLLLAEVASMIDFCCKQDFTLAHFLAESREHPALDAMRRQYRFTDSSFRTMFMVSRHQFNNGPIYTVSEGLAELLADTKVRENIPIRYFAPPMRNCYIEFSPAEKRHLSPFKVEAAGLKAILEGCYLQETQYDLLPPMAAEARELLELDPHAKTRVLEVGFTASPVGLDARSSTVLLDTIDTFSIYIQDEDEPFGEVLRRHQQLNEHWQVIANTGFETLFQTLEFNAQQLSKILFYLSVEREERRVINEASDLEKRLKGVADKKKPKIEKMLTRTYDRIVVGPKTYTPIRERIASHNLPPGTKAPHYRAGYFGIRWIGTGQAKHTELRRVKETIINEELLKGDKPGARDYEIR
;
A
#
# COMPACT_ATOMS: atom_id res chain seq x y z
N MET A 1 27.77 13.74 13.37
CA MET A 1 26.79 12.74 12.89
C MET A 1 26.80 11.58 13.86
N ARG A 2 25.79 11.39 14.71
CA ARG A 2 25.67 10.15 15.47
C ARG A 2 25.41 9.06 14.44
N GLN A 3 26.26 8.04 14.41
CA GLN A 3 26.04 6.87 13.57
C GLN A 3 24.72 6.25 14.00
N ILE A 4 23.78 6.09 13.07
CA ILE A 4 22.63 5.25 13.32
C ILE A 4 23.18 3.84 13.53
N GLU A 5 22.93 3.26 14.70
CA GLU A 5 23.29 1.88 14.93
C GLU A 5 22.61 1.02 13.85
N GLU A 6 23.40 0.24 13.12
CA GLU A 6 22.88 -0.63 12.09
C GLU A 6 21.86 -1.59 12.70
N LEU A 7 20.65 -1.59 12.16
CA LEU A 7 19.65 -2.60 12.51
C LEU A 7 20.17 -3.96 12.10
N LYS A 8 20.14 -4.92 13.00
CA LYS A 8 20.69 -6.27 12.77
C LYS A 8 19.65 -7.35 13.07
N GLY A 9 19.77 -8.45 12.34
CA GLY A 9 18.99 -9.66 12.60
C GLY A 9 17.49 -9.47 12.43
N ASP A 10 16.72 -9.96 13.39
CA ASP A 10 15.24 -10.02 13.28
C ASP A 10 14.55 -8.65 13.21
N THR A 11 15.22 -7.57 13.62
CA THR A 11 14.66 -6.21 13.52
C THR A 11 14.55 -5.73 12.07
N LEU A 12 15.35 -6.28 11.16
CA LEU A 12 15.24 -6.00 9.72
C LEU A 12 13.94 -6.57 9.13
N ASN A 13 13.36 -7.57 9.74
CA ASN A 13 12.11 -8.19 9.31
C ASN A 13 10.88 -7.38 9.71
N LEU A 14 11.01 -6.43 10.62
CA LEU A 14 9.90 -5.55 10.99
C LEU A 14 9.50 -4.66 9.81
N PRO A 15 8.20 -4.32 9.65
CA PRO A 15 7.77 -3.33 8.67
C PRO A 15 8.28 -1.93 9.04
N LEU A 16 8.43 -1.05 8.04
CA LEU A 16 9.02 0.28 8.25
C LEU A 16 8.42 1.07 9.43
N PRO A 17 7.09 1.12 9.65
CA PRO A 17 6.54 1.85 10.80
C PRO A 17 7.12 1.37 12.14
N ARG A 18 7.38 0.10 12.27
CA ARG A 18 7.93 -0.49 13.49
C ARG A 18 9.43 -0.29 13.59
N ARG A 19 10.17 -0.40 12.48
CA ARG A 19 11.59 -0.05 12.47
C ARG A 19 11.81 1.39 12.90
N MET A 20 11.02 2.32 12.37
CA MET A 20 11.10 3.75 12.71
C MET A 20 10.69 4.08 14.15
N ALA A 21 9.99 3.18 14.83
CA ALA A 21 9.66 3.31 16.25
C ALA A 21 10.73 2.74 17.20
N LEU A 22 11.75 2.04 16.68
CA LEU A 22 12.82 1.48 17.51
C LEU A 22 13.69 2.58 18.14
N PRO A 23 14.15 2.42 19.41
CA PRO A 23 14.98 3.43 20.07
C PRO A 23 16.24 3.82 19.29
N ALA A 24 16.87 2.85 18.61
CA ALA A 24 18.03 3.09 17.76
C ALA A 24 17.77 4.09 16.64
N ILE A 25 16.51 4.17 16.12
CA ILE A 25 16.12 5.03 15.02
C ILE A 25 15.42 6.32 15.51
N GLN A 26 14.83 6.32 16.70
CA GLN A 26 14.30 7.56 17.28
C GLN A 26 15.36 8.67 17.34
N GLY A 27 16.65 8.27 17.35
CA GLY A 27 17.76 9.18 17.13
C GLY A 27 17.72 9.90 15.77
N TYR A 28 17.11 9.32 14.73
CA TYR A 28 16.97 9.97 13.41
C TYR A 28 16.01 11.16 13.47
N ARG A 29 14.92 11.05 14.21
CA ARG A 29 14.00 12.19 14.44
C ARG A 29 14.68 13.31 15.23
N SER A 30 15.65 13.01 16.10
CA SER A 30 16.44 13.99 16.82
C SER A 30 17.47 14.72 15.94
N LEU A 31 17.66 14.29 14.68
CA LEU A 31 18.45 15.02 13.69
C LEU A 31 17.65 16.13 13.02
N LEU A 32 16.32 16.13 13.14
CA LEU A 32 15.49 17.22 12.67
C LEU A 32 15.74 18.46 13.51
N LEU A 33 15.89 19.59 12.84
CA LEU A 33 15.82 20.88 13.52
C LEU A 33 14.46 21.02 14.20
N ALA A 34 14.43 21.66 15.36
CA ALA A 34 13.21 21.79 16.17
C ALA A 34 12.04 22.44 15.38
N GLU A 35 12.39 23.41 14.52
CA GLU A 35 11.44 24.09 13.65
C GLU A 35 10.79 23.13 12.63
N VAL A 36 11.58 22.23 12.02
CA VAL A 36 11.09 21.23 11.06
C VAL A 36 10.22 20.21 11.76
N ALA A 37 10.62 19.73 12.93
CA ALA A 37 9.80 18.82 13.73
C ALA A 37 8.47 19.48 14.12
N SER A 38 8.49 20.75 14.54
CA SER A 38 7.27 21.51 14.89
C SER A 38 6.36 21.71 13.68
N MET A 39 6.92 21.95 12.50
CA MET A 39 6.16 22.09 11.26
C MET A 39 5.48 20.77 10.86
N ILE A 40 6.20 19.65 10.95
CA ILE A 40 5.60 18.32 10.71
C ILE A 40 4.44 18.06 11.69
N ASP A 41 4.66 18.35 12.98
CA ASP A 41 3.63 18.16 14.01
C ASP A 41 2.42 19.08 13.77
N PHE A 42 2.64 20.31 13.31
CA PHE A 42 1.56 21.22 12.91
C PHE A 42 0.76 20.67 11.74
N CYS A 43 1.41 20.23 10.67
CA CYS A 43 0.73 19.63 9.52
C CYS A 43 -0.08 18.38 9.92
N CYS A 44 0.48 17.55 10.80
CA CYS A 44 -0.26 16.37 11.30
C CYS A 44 -1.52 16.77 12.09
N LYS A 45 -1.43 17.82 12.94
CA LYS A 45 -2.56 18.33 13.73
C LYS A 45 -3.66 18.96 12.87
N GLN A 46 -3.27 19.64 11.79
CA GLN A 46 -4.19 20.28 10.85
C GLN A 46 -4.72 19.33 9.77
N ASP A 47 -4.32 18.05 9.80
CA ASP A 47 -4.63 17.05 8.79
C ASP A 47 -4.24 17.49 7.36
N PHE A 48 -3.10 18.20 7.24
CA PHE A 48 -2.57 18.63 5.95
C PHE A 48 -1.94 17.46 5.20
N THR A 49 -1.98 17.53 3.86
CA THR A 49 -1.30 16.57 3.00
C THR A 49 0.20 16.81 2.95
N LEU A 50 0.91 15.83 2.40
CA LEU A 50 2.31 16.00 2.02
C LEU A 50 2.52 17.20 1.08
N ALA A 51 1.57 17.48 0.17
CA ALA A 51 1.63 18.62 -0.72
C ALA A 51 1.67 19.96 0.04
N HIS A 52 0.86 20.12 1.08
CA HIS A 52 0.91 21.29 1.97
C HIS A 52 2.27 21.40 2.68
N PHE A 53 2.73 20.28 3.26
CA PHE A 53 4.03 20.25 3.91
C PHE A 53 5.16 20.67 2.97
N LEU A 54 5.17 20.16 1.74
CA LEU A 54 6.19 20.51 0.75
C LEU A 54 6.06 21.95 0.24
N ALA A 55 4.85 22.48 0.11
CA ALA A 55 4.63 23.88 -0.27
C ALA A 55 5.17 24.83 0.79
N GLU A 56 4.79 24.64 2.05
CA GLU A 56 5.30 25.40 3.20
C GLU A 56 6.82 25.24 3.36
N SER A 57 7.36 24.07 2.99
CA SER A 57 8.76 23.74 3.17
C SER A 57 9.71 24.34 2.13
N ARG A 58 9.21 24.73 0.96
CA ARG A 58 10.08 25.16 -0.15
C ARG A 58 10.94 26.37 0.18
N GLU A 59 10.42 27.29 0.97
CA GLU A 59 11.08 28.57 1.32
C GLU A 59 11.48 28.66 2.79
N HIS A 60 11.36 27.58 3.56
CA HIS A 60 11.64 27.61 4.99
C HIS A 60 13.16 27.49 5.25
N PRO A 61 13.79 28.48 5.90
CA PRO A 61 15.26 28.51 6.10
C PRO A 61 15.82 27.29 6.83
N ALA A 62 15.05 26.71 7.78
CA ALA A 62 15.45 25.51 8.52
C ALA A 62 15.53 24.28 7.62
N LEU A 63 14.65 24.15 6.62
CA LEU A 63 14.66 23.04 5.66
C LEU A 63 15.83 23.16 4.70
N ASP A 64 16.13 24.38 4.25
CA ASP A 64 17.33 24.63 3.47
C ASP A 64 18.62 24.37 4.24
N ALA A 65 18.64 24.69 5.53
CA ALA A 65 19.75 24.35 6.40
C ALA A 65 19.91 22.82 6.52
N MET A 66 18.80 22.07 6.67
CA MET A 66 18.85 20.61 6.70
C MET A 66 19.31 19.99 5.38
N ARG A 67 18.83 20.51 4.24
CA ARG A 67 19.30 20.06 2.93
C ARG A 67 20.82 20.26 2.77
N ARG A 68 21.32 21.43 3.12
CA ARG A 68 22.75 21.78 3.01
C ARG A 68 23.62 21.07 4.03
N GLN A 69 23.22 21.07 5.29
CA GLN A 69 24.06 20.58 6.40
C GLN A 69 24.01 19.06 6.54
N TYR A 70 22.85 18.44 6.33
CA TYR A 70 22.63 17.01 6.56
C TYR A 70 22.36 16.23 5.27
N ARG A 71 22.40 16.87 4.10
CA ARG A 71 22.10 16.26 2.80
C ARG A 71 20.73 15.60 2.74
N PHE A 72 19.75 16.15 3.44
CA PHE A 72 18.39 15.70 3.34
C PHE A 72 17.85 15.94 1.93
N THR A 73 17.24 14.91 1.36
CA THR A 73 16.54 14.97 0.07
C THR A 73 15.06 15.22 0.29
N ASP A 74 14.34 15.58 -0.75
CA ASP A 74 12.87 15.68 -0.69
C ASP A 74 12.23 14.32 -0.34
N SER A 75 12.83 13.20 -0.79
CA SER A 75 12.43 11.86 -0.38
C SER A 75 12.56 11.65 1.14
N SER A 76 13.63 12.12 1.75
CA SER A 76 13.82 12.04 3.21
C SER A 76 12.73 12.81 3.97
N PHE A 77 12.37 14.01 3.51
CA PHE A 77 11.28 14.79 4.11
C PHE A 77 9.91 14.10 3.94
N ARG A 78 9.65 13.58 2.75
CA ARG A 78 8.41 12.80 2.48
C ARG A 78 8.28 11.62 3.42
N THR A 79 9.35 10.84 3.57
CA THR A 79 9.38 9.70 4.50
C THR A 79 9.10 10.16 5.93
N MET A 80 9.79 11.20 6.40
CA MET A 80 9.61 11.70 7.76
C MET A 80 8.20 12.20 8.02
N PHE A 81 7.58 12.85 7.04
CA PHE A 81 6.20 13.31 7.12
C PHE A 81 5.22 12.13 7.23
N MET A 82 5.31 11.14 6.32
CA MET A 82 4.41 9.99 6.31
C MET A 82 4.54 9.13 7.56
N VAL A 83 5.77 8.88 8.01
CA VAL A 83 6.05 8.17 9.27
C VAL A 83 5.45 8.92 10.46
N SER A 84 5.72 10.23 10.55
CA SER A 84 5.23 11.05 11.66
C SER A 84 3.71 11.10 11.71
N ARG A 85 3.07 11.27 10.56
CA ARG A 85 1.60 11.28 10.47
C ARG A 85 0.98 9.93 10.84
N HIS A 86 1.59 8.83 10.40
CA HIS A 86 1.16 7.49 10.78
C HIS A 86 1.28 7.28 12.31
N GLN A 87 2.41 7.69 12.90
CA GLN A 87 2.63 7.58 14.35
C GLN A 87 1.68 8.49 15.13
N PHE A 88 1.48 9.75 14.70
CA PHE A 88 0.58 10.71 15.32
C PHE A 88 -0.86 10.19 15.40
N ASN A 89 -1.33 9.54 14.34
CA ASN A 89 -2.68 8.99 14.26
C ASN A 89 -2.80 7.55 14.79
N ASN A 90 -1.73 6.97 15.35
CA ASN A 90 -1.71 5.55 15.77
C ASN A 90 -2.21 4.62 14.66
N GLY A 91 -1.74 4.85 13.43
CA GLY A 91 -2.18 4.12 12.25
C GLY A 91 -1.98 2.60 12.40
N PRO A 92 -3.00 1.78 12.09
CA PRO A 92 -2.86 0.33 12.14
C PRO A 92 -1.97 -0.19 11.01
N ILE A 93 -1.37 -1.36 11.25
CA ILE A 93 -0.64 -2.13 10.25
C ILE A 93 -1.52 -3.28 9.78
N TYR A 94 -1.83 -3.31 8.48
CA TYR A 94 -2.51 -4.41 7.82
C TYR A 94 -1.47 -5.30 7.14
N THR A 95 -1.49 -6.59 7.39
CA THR A 95 -0.58 -7.55 6.76
C THR A 95 -1.37 -8.45 5.81
N VAL A 96 -1.02 -8.43 4.55
CA VAL A 96 -1.60 -9.34 3.54
C VAL A 96 -1.12 -10.76 3.84
N SER A 97 -2.07 -11.69 4.02
CA SER A 97 -1.72 -13.10 4.25
C SER A 97 -1.17 -13.75 2.98
N GLU A 98 -0.41 -14.84 3.14
CA GLU A 98 0.10 -15.62 2.00
C GLU A 98 -1.03 -16.08 1.09
N GLY A 99 -2.10 -16.63 1.66
CA GLY A 99 -3.25 -17.07 0.88
C GLY A 99 -3.96 -15.94 0.12
N LEU A 100 -3.98 -14.71 0.67
CA LEU A 100 -4.50 -13.56 -0.06
C LEU A 100 -3.56 -13.13 -1.18
N ALA A 101 -2.26 -13.09 -0.95
CA ALA A 101 -1.29 -12.75 -1.99
C ALA A 101 -1.41 -13.70 -3.20
N GLU A 102 -1.51 -14.99 -2.96
CA GLU A 102 -1.72 -16.01 -3.99
C GLU A 102 -3.07 -15.82 -4.74
N LEU A 103 -4.15 -15.57 -3.99
CA LEU A 103 -5.48 -15.34 -4.57
C LEU A 103 -5.49 -14.10 -5.48
N LEU A 104 -4.84 -13.01 -5.06
CA LEU A 104 -4.81 -11.76 -5.82
C LEU A 104 -3.86 -11.81 -7.02
N ALA A 105 -2.88 -12.70 -7.03
CA ALA A 105 -1.94 -12.85 -8.15
C ALA A 105 -2.68 -13.11 -9.47
N ASP A 106 -3.67 -13.98 -9.47
CA ASP A 106 -4.48 -14.34 -10.65
C ASP A 106 -5.76 -13.50 -10.80
N THR A 107 -6.09 -12.64 -9.82
CA THR A 107 -7.30 -11.81 -9.85
C THR A 107 -7.10 -10.59 -10.75
N LYS A 108 -8.05 -10.36 -11.65
CA LYS A 108 -8.06 -9.19 -12.54
C LYS A 108 -8.85 -8.04 -11.93
N VAL A 109 -8.52 -6.82 -12.33
CA VAL A 109 -9.26 -5.60 -11.99
C VAL A 109 -9.88 -5.04 -13.26
N ARG A 110 -11.16 -4.71 -13.22
CA ARG A 110 -11.83 -4.00 -14.32
C ARG A 110 -11.60 -2.50 -14.16
N GLU A 111 -11.25 -1.83 -15.23
CA GLU A 111 -10.93 -0.41 -15.24
C GLU A 111 -12.12 0.51 -14.91
N ASN A 112 -13.35 0.04 -15.16
CA ASN A 112 -14.57 0.81 -14.94
C ASN A 112 -15.08 0.79 -13.48
N ILE A 113 -14.26 0.34 -12.53
CA ILE A 113 -14.60 0.39 -11.09
C ILE A 113 -14.53 1.86 -10.64
N PRO A 114 -15.57 2.41 -9.98
CA PRO A 114 -15.53 3.77 -9.43
C PRO A 114 -14.37 3.98 -8.46
N ILE A 115 -13.70 5.13 -8.55
CA ILE A 115 -12.53 5.46 -7.74
C ILE A 115 -12.81 5.49 -6.23
N ARG A 116 -14.07 5.70 -5.80
CA ARG A 116 -14.46 5.63 -4.39
C ARG A 116 -14.10 4.32 -3.70
N TYR A 117 -13.99 3.22 -4.44
CA TYR A 117 -13.58 1.92 -3.90
C TYR A 117 -12.07 1.80 -3.73
N PHE A 118 -11.29 2.68 -4.35
CA PHE A 118 -9.86 2.80 -4.11
C PHE A 118 -9.63 3.66 -2.87
N ALA A 119 -9.95 3.09 -1.72
CA ALA A 119 -9.89 3.77 -0.42
C ALA A 119 -9.16 2.89 0.60
N PRO A 120 -8.35 3.49 1.47
CA PRO A 120 -7.69 2.75 2.53
C PRO A 120 -8.73 2.29 3.57
N PRO A 121 -8.47 1.18 4.27
CA PRO A 121 -9.38 0.69 5.32
C PRO A 121 -9.48 1.63 6.53
N MET A 122 -8.52 2.50 6.69
CA MET A 122 -8.44 3.59 7.67
C MET A 122 -7.71 4.77 7.05
N ARG A 123 -8.08 6.01 7.39
CA ARG A 123 -7.49 7.24 6.82
C ARG A 123 -5.97 7.31 6.89
N ASN A 124 -5.39 6.75 7.93
CA ASN A 124 -3.94 6.63 8.09
C ASN A 124 -3.62 5.19 8.47
N CYS A 125 -3.03 4.45 7.57
CA CYS A 125 -2.64 3.07 7.82
C CYS A 125 -1.36 2.71 7.05
N TYR A 126 -0.82 1.56 7.39
CA TYR A 126 0.24 0.92 6.63
C TYR A 126 -0.24 -0.45 6.16
N ILE A 127 0.01 -0.78 4.90
CA ILE A 127 -0.23 -2.12 4.36
C ILE A 127 1.11 -2.80 4.12
N GLU A 128 1.37 -3.87 4.84
CA GLU A 128 2.47 -4.79 4.61
C GLU A 128 2.02 -5.83 3.56
N PHE A 129 2.74 -5.91 2.43
CA PHE A 129 2.31 -6.68 1.26
C PHE A 129 2.45 -8.20 1.40
N SER A 130 3.28 -8.63 2.34
CA SER A 130 3.48 -10.04 2.66
C SER A 130 4.17 -10.17 4.02
N PRO A 131 4.00 -11.29 4.72
CA PRO A 131 4.81 -11.59 5.89
C PRO A 131 6.31 -11.53 5.58
N ALA A 132 7.13 -11.18 6.58
CA ALA A 132 8.57 -10.96 6.42
C ALA A 132 9.28 -12.11 5.70
N GLU A 133 8.93 -13.34 6.05
CA GLU A 133 9.54 -14.56 5.50
C GLU A 133 9.21 -14.79 4.02
N LYS A 134 8.15 -14.13 3.53
CA LYS A 134 7.62 -14.29 2.17
C LYS A 134 7.80 -13.06 1.29
N ARG A 135 8.50 -12.01 1.77
CA ARG A 135 8.70 -10.76 1.00
C ARG A 135 9.33 -10.99 -0.36
N HIS A 136 10.22 -11.97 -0.49
CA HIS A 136 10.87 -12.31 -1.76
C HIS A 136 9.87 -12.81 -2.83
N LEU A 137 8.69 -13.28 -2.43
CA LEU A 137 7.60 -13.70 -3.32
C LEU A 137 6.66 -12.55 -3.70
N SER A 138 6.80 -11.39 -3.08
CA SER A 138 5.95 -10.22 -3.35
C SER A 138 6.03 -9.81 -4.83
N PRO A 139 4.89 -9.56 -5.50
CA PRO A 139 4.88 -9.01 -6.84
C PRO A 139 5.32 -7.54 -6.89
N PHE A 140 5.29 -6.84 -5.75
CA PHE A 140 5.66 -5.44 -5.65
C PHE A 140 7.18 -5.27 -5.70
N LYS A 141 7.68 -4.65 -6.75
CA LYS A 141 9.12 -4.47 -6.99
C LYS A 141 9.40 -3.10 -7.55
N VAL A 142 10.61 -2.63 -7.35
CA VAL A 142 11.18 -1.46 -8.02
C VAL A 142 12.45 -1.88 -8.74
N GLU A 143 12.53 -1.59 -10.02
CA GLU A 143 13.76 -1.66 -10.82
C GLU A 143 13.97 -0.31 -11.49
N ALA A 144 14.89 0.49 -10.99
CA ALA A 144 15.21 1.77 -11.60
C ALA A 144 16.65 2.17 -11.34
N ALA A 145 17.34 2.69 -12.34
CA ALA A 145 18.69 3.24 -12.24
C ALA A 145 19.71 2.31 -11.54
N GLY A 146 19.59 0.98 -11.76
CA GLY A 146 20.46 -0.02 -11.13
C GLY A 146 20.03 -0.44 -9.71
N LEU A 147 18.97 0.15 -9.18
CA LEU A 147 18.37 -0.28 -7.91
C LEU A 147 17.33 -1.37 -8.20
N LYS A 148 17.50 -2.54 -7.57
CA LYS A 148 16.49 -3.58 -7.51
C LYS A 148 16.06 -3.74 -6.07
N ALA A 149 14.81 -3.42 -5.77
CA ALA A 149 14.28 -3.54 -4.42
C ALA A 149 12.92 -4.25 -4.44
N ILE A 150 12.70 -5.04 -3.41
CA ILE A 150 11.37 -5.59 -3.11
C ILE A 150 10.66 -4.59 -2.23
N LEU A 151 9.43 -4.22 -2.60
CA LEU A 151 8.60 -3.39 -1.74
C LEU A 151 8.01 -4.23 -0.63
N GLU A 152 8.15 -3.76 0.61
CA GLU A 152 7.61 -4.46 1.77
C GLU A 152 6.19 -4.04 2.12
N GLY A 153 5.81 -2.80 1.76
CA GLY A 153 4.51 -2.24 2.06
C GLY A 153 4.36 -0.81 1.58
N CYS A 154 3.28 -0.18 1.99
CA CYS A 154 3.05 1.23 1.73
C CYS A 154 2.31 1.92 2.88
N TYR A 155 2.63 3.19 3.10
CA TYR A 155 1.78 4.11 3.83
C TYR A 155 0.62 4.54 2.95
N LEU A 156 -0.57 4.60 3.53
CA LEU A 156 -1.76 5.17 2.92
C LEU A 156 -2.30 6.26 3.85
N GLN A 157 -2.45 7.46 3.30
CA GLN A 157 -2.95 8.62 4.02
C GLN A 157 -4.04 9.28 3.19
N GLU A 158 -5.25 9.33 3.72
CA GLU A 158 -6.41 9.93 3.07
C GLU A 158 -6.82 11.19 3.79
N THR A 159 -7.04 12.26 3.04
CA THR A 159 -7.52 13.54 3.55
C THR A 159 -8.61 14.07 2.63
N GLN A 160 -9.64 14.66 3.22
CA GLN A 160 -10.72 15.33 2.48
C GLN A 160 -10.64 16.83 2.71
N TYR A 161 -10.72 17.58 1.63
CA TYR A 161 -10.69 19.04 1.61
C TYR A 161 -11.96 19.58 1.00
N ASP A 162 -12.42 20.73 1.51
CA ASP A 162 -13.55 21.46 0.92
C ASP A 162 -13.19 22.16 -0.39
N LEU A 163 -11.89 22.41 -0.60
CA LEU A 163 -11.32 22.99 -1.80
C LEU A 163 -10.12 22.19 -2.25
N LEU A 164 -9.69 22.36 -3.50
CA LEU A 164 -8.45 21.75 -3.98
C LEU A 164 -7.24 22.24 -3.17
N PRO A 165 -6.40 21.34 -2.62
CA PRO A 165 -5.18 21.74 -1.95
C PRO A 165 -4.17 22.38 -2.90
N PRO A 166 -3.18 23.16 -2.39
CA PRO A 166 -2.18 23.81 -3.21
C PRO A 166 -1.44 22.85 -4.13
N MET A 167 -1.38 23.19 -5.42
CA MET A 167 -0.61 22.46 -6.43
C MET A 167 -0.18 23.39 -7.57
N ALA A 168 0.75 22.92 -8.40
CA ALA A 168 1.18 23.64 -9.60
C ALA A 168 0.01 23.78 -10.59
N ALA A 169 -0.09 24.93 -11.27
CA ALA A 169 -1.15 25.20 -12.23
C ALA A 169 -1.18 24.16 -13.36
N GLU A 170 -0.01 23.78 -13.88
CA GLU A 170 0.13 22.74 -14.92
C GLU A 170 -0.38 21.38 -14.46
N ALA A 171 -0.10 21.01 -13.21
CA ALA A 171 -0.63 19.75 -12.65
C ALA A 171 -2.15 19.77 -12.55
N ARG A 172 -2.71 20.91 -12.14
CA ARG A 172 -4.16 21.08 -12.04
C ARG A 172 -4.83 20.95 -13.42
N GLU A 173 -4.25 21.58 -14.45
CA GLU A 173 -4.76 21.51 -15.82
C GLU A 173 -4.70 20.10 -16.39
N LEU A 174 -3.57 19.40 -16.22
CA LEU A 174 -3.40 18.02 -16.69
C LEU A 174 -4.32 17.02 -15.99
N LEU A 175 -4.63 17.26 -14.71
CA LEU A 175 -5.56 16.44 -13.95
C LEU A 175 -7.03 16.88 -14.10
N GLU A 176 -7.29 17.97 -14.83
CA GLU A 176 -8.64 18.52 -15.06
C GLU A 176 -9.38 18.83 -13.74
N LEU A 177 -8.66 19.41 -12.74
CA LEU A 177 -9.21 19.63 -11.41
C LEU A 177 -9.79 21.05 -11.26
N ASP A 178 -10.98 21.13 -10.68
CA ASP A 178 -11.63 22.39 -10.30
C ASP A 178 -11.04 22.88 -8.95
N PRO A 179 -10.47 24.12 -8.89
CA PRO A 179 -9.93 24.68 -7.67
C PRO A 179 -10.94 24.87 -6.54
N HIS A 180 -12.24 24.92 -6.87
CA HIS A 180 -13.32 25.17 -5.93
C HIS A 180 -14.11 23.91 -5.54
N ALA A 181 -13.78 22.77 -6.12
CA ALA A 181 -14.45 21.51 -5.80
C ALA A 181 -13.85 20.83 -4.58
N LYS A 182 -14.72 20.12 -3.84
CA LYS A 182 -14.29 19.21 -2.78
C LYS A 182 -13.35 18.17 -3.35
N THR A 183 -12.24 17.95 -2.66
CA THR A 183 -11.21 17.06 -3.15
C THR A 183 -10.80 16.07 -2.07
N ARG A 184 -10.92 14.79 -2.37
CA ARG A 184 -10.29 13.71 -1.59
C ARG A 184 -8.88 13.48 -2.15
N VAL A 185 -7.90 13.50 -1.27
CA VAL A 185 -6.49 13.22 -1.62
C VAL A 185 -6.08 11.92 -0.95
N LEU A 186 -5.62 10.99 -1.75
CA LEU A 186 -4.99 9.75 -1.27
C LEU A 186 -3.50 9.82 -1.57
N GLU A 187 -2.70 9.83 -0.51
CA GLU A 187 -1.24 9.79 -0.57
C GLU A 187 -0.76 8.36 -0.32
N VAL A 188 0.09 7.88 -1.21
CA VAL A 188 0.69 6.54 -1.16
C VAL A 188 2.20 6.68 -1.08
N GLY A 189 2.82 6.02 -0.11
CA GLY A 189 4.28 5.97 0.01
C GLY A 189 4.77 4.53 0.10
N PHE A 190 5.35 4.01 -0.99
CA PHE A 190 5.93 2.67 -1.01
C PHE A 190 7.25 2.63 -0.25
N THR A 191 7.47 1.55 0.48
CA THR A 191 8.65 1.32 1.31
C THR A 191 9.40 0.07 0.86
N ALA A 192 10.73 0.16 0.83
CA ALA A 192 11.57 -0.97 0.46
C ALA A 192 11.84 -1.91 1.62
N SER A 193 11.92 -3.18 1.29
CA SER A 193 12.43 -4.19 2.23
C SER A 193 13.94 -4.09 2.32
N PRO A 194 14.52 -4.01 3.53
CA PRO A 194 15.96 -4.10 3.70
C PRO A 194 16.49 -5.53 3.50
N VAL A 195 15.59 -6.51 3.47
CA VAL A 195 15.96 -7.93 3.31
C VAL A 195 16.31 -8.21 1.85
N GLY A 196 17.50 -8.74 1.61
CA GLY A 196 17.98 -9.06 0.26
C GLY A 196 18.65 -7.90 -0.48
N LEU A 197 18.78 -6.72 0.16
CA LEU A 197 19.58 -5.62 -0.33
C LEU A 197 21.01 -5.72 0.19
N ASP A 198 21.98 -5.29 -0.63
CA ASP A 198 23.35 -5.16 -0.18
C ASP A 198 23.38 -4.15 0.99
N ALA A 199 23.93 -4.58 2.14
CA ALA A 199 23.96 -3.82 3.39
C ALA A 199 24.61 -2.41 3.28
N ARG A 200 25.16 -2.08 2.12
CA ARG A 200 25.79 -0.77 1.83
C ARG A 200 24.79 0.36 1.56
N SER A 201 23.52 0.08 1.28
CA SER A 201 22.51 1.12 1.07
C SER A 201 21.72 1.41 2.36
N SER A 202 22.41 2.01 3.35
CA SER A 202 21.81 2.43 4.62
C SER A 202 20.61 3.39 4.46
N THR A 203 20.53 4.13 3.36
CA THR A 203 19.42 5.03 3.01
C THR A 203 18.13 4.26 2.73
N VAL A 204 18.19 3.09 2.11
CA VAL A 204 17.01 2.28 1.76
C VAL A 204 16.31 1.72 3.01
N LEU A 205 17.00 1.64 4.13
CA LEU A 205 16.41 1.17 5.40
C LEU A 205 15.35 2.13 5.96
N LEU A 206 15.41 3.40 5.57
CA LEU A 206 14.67 4.49 6.21
C LEU A 206 13.78 5.27 5.26
N ASP A 207 13.98 5.17 3.94
CA ASP A 207 13.30 6.02 2.97
C ASP A 207 12.11 5.32 2.31
N THR A 208 11.04 6.09 2.06
CA THR A 208 10.05 5.70 1.07
C THR A 208 10.73 5.75 -0.30
N ILE A 209 10.57 4.69 -1.09
CA ILE A 209 11.20 4.61 -2.41
C ILE A 209 10.43 5.46 -3.40
N ASP A 210 9.11 5.49 -3.25
CA ASP A 210 8.25 6.18 -4.17
C ASP A 210 6.99 6.69 -3.48
N THR A 211 6.58 7.91 -3.82
CA THR A 211 5.38 8.52 -3.27
C THR A 211 4.58 9.16 -4.39
N PHE A 212 3.28 8.95 -4.39
CA PHE A 212 2.38 9.65 -5.28
C PHE A 212 1.10 10.05 -4.55
N SER A 213 0.42 11.06 -5.08
CA SER A 213 -0.86 11.53 -4.57
C SER A 213 -1.91 11.43 -5.67
N ILE A 214 -3.07 10.92 -5.32
CA ILE A 214 -4.24 10.84 -6.20
C ILE A 214 -5.24 11.88 -5.72
N TYR A 215 -5.65 12.78 -6.61
CA TYR A 215 -6.65 13.82 -6.37
C TYR A 215 -7.97 13.39 -6.98
N ILE A 216 -9.03 13.34 -6.18
CA ILE A 216 -10.31 12.77 -6.55
C ILE A 216 -11.40 13.80 -6.25
N GLN A 217 -12.12 14.26 -7.28
CA GLN A 217 -13.25 15.18 -7.18
C GLN A 217 -14.56 14.50 -7.58
N ASP A 218 -14.52 13.54 -8.47
CA ASP A 218 -15.64 12.68 -8.82
C ASP A 218 -15.38 11.24 -8.32
N GLU A 219 -16.12 10.85 -7.30
CA GLU A 219 -16.02 9.52 -6.69
C GLU A 219 -16.56 8.39 -7.57
N ASP A 220 -17.35 8.72 -8.58
CA ASP A 220 -17.92 7.77 -9.52
C ASP A 220 -17.09 7.60 -10.80
N GLU A 221 -16.03 8.40 -10.93
CA GLU A 221 -15.12 8.29 -12.06
C GLU A 221 -14.43 6.91 -12.08
N PRO A 222 -14.24 6.31 -13.28
CA PRO A 222 -13.53 5.04 -13.40
C PRO A 222 -12.09 5.11 -12.87
N PHE A 223 -11.73 4.18 -11.99
CA PHE A 223 -10.39 4.06 -11.41
C PHE A 223 -9.27 4.08 -12.46
N GLY A 224 -9.45 3.37 -13.59
CA GLY A 224 -8.47 3.34 -14.67
C GLY A 224 -8.24 4.72 -15.31
N GLU A 225 -9.26 5.55 -15.46
CA GLU A 225 -9.16 6.90 -16.02
C GLU A 225 -8.39 7.82 -15.07
N VAL A 226 -8.72 7.78 -13.78
CA VAL A 226 -8.01 8.56 -12.76
C VAL A 226 -6.52 8.20 -12.74
N LEU A 227 -6.18 6.93 -12.73
CA LEU A 227 -4.77 6.49 -12.76
C LEU A 227 -4.07 6.95 -14.04
N ARG A 228 -4.71 6.84 -15.19
CA ARG A 228 -4.14 7.24 -16.48
C ARG A 228 -3.79 8.73 -16.50
N ARG A 229 -4.66 9.61 -15.98
CA ARG A 229 -4.36 11.06 -15.88
C ARG A 229 -3.18 11.33 -14.95
N HIS A 230 -3.10 10.66 -13.82
CA HIS A 230 -1.96 10.80 -12.91
C HIS A 230 -0.66 10.25 -13.53
N GLN A 231 -0.74 9.22 -14.33
CA GLN A 231 0.41 8.72 -15.10
C GLN A 231 0.89 9.76 -16.12
N GLN A 232 -0.02 10.37 -16.89
CA GLN A 232 0.32 11.43 -17.85
C GLN A 232 0.98 12.64 -17.17
N LEU A 233 0.51 13.04 -15.97
CA LEU A 233 1.17 14.06 -15.17
C LEU A 233 2.60 13.67 -14.83
N ASN A 234 2.83 12.44 -14.41
CA ASN A 234 4.14 11.96 -14.07
C ASN A 234 5.07 11.93 -15.30
N GLU A 235 4.60 11.47 -16.45
CA GLU A 235 5.34 11.47 -17.72
C GLU A 235 5.71 12.90 -18.14
N HIS A 236 4.79 13.85 -17.99
CA HIS A 236 5.06 15.27 -18.27
C HIS A 236 6.22 15.81 -17.42
N TRP A 237 6.21 15.54 -16.10
CA TRP A 237 7.29 15.97 -15.21
C TRP A 237 8.63 15.31 -15.52
N GLN A 238 8.65 14.09 -16.05
CA GLN A 238 9.88 13.41 -16.47
C GLN A 238 10.54 14.04 -17.68
N VAL A 239 9.73 14.38 -18.68
CA VAL A 239 10.23 15.06 -19.89
C VAL A 239 10.91 16.36 -19.49
N ILE A 240 10.34 17.11 -18.55
CA ILE A 240 10.94 18.35 -18.05
C ILE A 240 12.22 18.10 -17.26
N ALA A 241 12.26 17.05 -16.44
CA ALA A 241 13.41 16.76 -15.59
C ALA A 241 14.59 16.09 -16.31
N ASN A 242 14.38 15.63 -17.56
CA ASN A 242 15.39 14.90 -18.36
C ASN A 242 16.09 13.76 -17.58
N THR A 243 15.33 13.09 -16.73
CA THR A 243 15.83 12.05 -15.83
C THR A 243 15.36 10.71 -16.35
N GLY A 244 16.20 9.82 -16.82
CA GLY A 244 15.88 8.49 -17.37
C GLY A 244 15.01 7.56 -16.47
N PHE A 245 13.93 8.10 -15.90
CA PHE A 245 13.02 7.46 -14.97
C PHE A 245 11.86 6.67 -15.63
N GLU A 246 11.88 6.49 -16.94
CA GLU A 246 10.80 5.79 -17.66
C GLU A 246 10.46 4.42 -17.05
N THR A 247 11.47 3.72 -16.57
CA THR A 247 11.31 2.41 -15.89
C THR A 247 10.64 2.52 -14.51
N LEU A 248 10.82 3.62 -13.79
CA LEU A 248 10.24 3.81 -12.46
C LEU A 248 8.72 3.93 -12.52
N PHE A 249 8.18 4.55 -13.58
CA PHE A 249 6.75 4.82 -13.70
C PHE A 249 5.94 3.63 -14.20
N GLN A 250 6.47 2.83 -15.11
CA GLN A 250 5.86 1.54 -15.46
C GLN A 250 5.74 0.65 -14.21
N THR A 251 6.74 0.73 -13.34
CA THR A 251 6.74 0.04 -12.05
C THR A 251 5.71 0.64 -11.10
N LEU A 252 5.52 1.97 -11.11
CA LEU A 252 4.55 2.65 -10.27
C LEU A 252 3.12 2.28 -10.65
N GLU A 253 2.79 2.31 -11.94
CA GLU A 253 1.49 1.90 -12.46
C GLU A 253 1.19 0.45 -12.07
N PHE A 254 2.14 -0.45 -12.30
CA PHE A 254 2.02 -1.85 -11.91
C PHE A 254 1.75 -1.98 -10.40
N ASN A 255 2.51 -1.29 -9.56
CA ASN A 255 2.35 -1.35 -8.12
C ASN A 255 1.00 -0.74 -7.67
N ALA A 256 0.53 0.33 -8.32
CA ALA A 256 -0.79 0.91 -8.06
C ALA A 256 -1.92 -0.07 -8.43
N GLN A 257 -1.80 -0.77 -9.55
CA GLN A 257 -2.74 -1.82 -9.94
C GLN A 257 -2.72 -3.00 -8.96
N GLN A 258 -1.57 -3.44 -8.47
CA GLN A 258 -1.50 -4.48 -7.45
C GLN A 258 -2.12 -4.00 -6.12
N LEU A 259 -1.83 -2.76 -5.72
CA LEU A 259 -2.41 -2.14 -4.53
C LEU A 259 -3.94 -2.06 -4.63
N SER A 260 -4.48 -1.76 -5.82
CA SER A 260 -5.93 -1.70 -6.03
C SER A 260 -6.61 -3.03 -5.72
N LYS A 261 -6.00 -4.16 -6.06
CA LYS A 261 -6.54 -5.49 -5.72
C LYS A 261 -6.69 -5.67 -4.21
N ILE A 262 -5.68 -5.22 -3.44
CA ILE A 262 -5.71 -5.29 -1.98
C ILE A 262 -6.82 -4.40 -1.42
N LEU A 263 -6.90 -3.14 -1.88
CA LEU A 263 -7.90 -2.19 -1.40
C LEU A 263 -9.33 -2.62 -1.76
N PHE A 264 -9.54 -3.13 -2.97
CA PHE A 264 -10.84 -3.66 -3.38
C PHE A 264 -11.22 -4.91 -2.58
N TYR A 265 -10.26 -5.80 -2.30
CA TYR A 265 -10.50 -6.93 -1.42
C TYR A 265 -10.93 -6.47 -0.02
N LEU A 266 -10.20 -5.52 0.56
CA LEU A 266 -10.50 -4.94 1.87
C LEU A 266 -11.88 -4.25 1.93
N SER A 267 -12.35 -3.71 0.79
CA SER A 267 -13.67 -3.08 0.69
C SER A 267 -14.81 -4.10 0.66
N VAL A 268 -14.58 -5.28 0.05
CA VAL A 268 -15.61 -6.32 -0.16
C VAL A 268 -15.62 -7.34 0.98
N GLU A 269 -14.44 -7.86 1.37
CA GLU A 269 -14.30 -8.99 2.29
C GLU A 269 -13.92 -8.49 3.70
N ARG A 270 -14.84 -7.82 4.36
CA ARG A 270 -14.57 -7.21 5.69
C ARG A 270 -14.37 -8.25 6.80
N GLU A 271 -14.95 -9.43 6.66
CA GLU A 271 -14.95 -10.48 7.70
C GLU A 271 -13.64 -11.26 7.76
N GLU A 272 -12.85 -11.29 6.69
CA GLU A 272 -11.58 -12.00 6.66
C GLU A 272 -10.41 -11.20 7.27
N ARG A 273 -10.65 -10.59 8.43
CA ARG A 273 -9.66 -9.82 9.18
C ARG A 273 -9.40 -10.45 10.54
N ARG A 274 -8.14 -10.63 10.88
CA ARG A 274 -7.71 -11.20 12.17
C ARG A 274 -6.79 -10.22 12.87
N VAL A 275 -7.22 -9.73 14.03
CA VAL A 275 -6.40 -8.88 14.87
C VAL A 275 -5.39 -9.73 15.64
N ILE A 276 -4.13 -9.36 15.59
CA ILE A 276 -3.02 -10.00 16.28
C ILE A 276 -2.35 -8.96 17.17
N ASN A 277 -2.48 -9.13 18.49
CA ASN A 277 -2.03 -8.19 19.51
C ASN A 277 -0.75 -8.69 20.23
N GLU A 278 0.21 -9.22 19.48
CA GLU A 278 1.42 -9.84 20.07
C GLU A 278 2.25 -8.86 20.92
N ALA A 279 2.41 -7.61 20.47
CA ALA A 279 3.15 -6.60 21.21
C ALA A 279 2.36 -6.13 22.44
N SER A 280 1.09 -5.77 22.29
CA SER A 280 0.22 -5.37 23.40
C SER A 280 0.10 -6.44 24.48
N ASP A 281 0.05 -7.70 24.11
CA ASP A 281 0.00 -8.80 25.08
C ASP A 281 1.33 -9.01 25.80
N LEU A 282 2.47 -8.80 25.12
CA LEU A 282 3.78 -8.80 25.76
C LEU A 282 3.94 -7.60 26.71
N GLU A 283 3.47 -6.43 26.35
CA GLU A 283 3.48 -5.24 27.21
C GLU A 283 2.66 -5.44 28.49
N LYS A 284 1.47 -6.04 28.39
CA LYS A 284 0.67 -6.43 29.56
C LYS A 284 1.41 -7.40 30.45
N ARG A 285 2.08 -8.41 29.86
CA ARG A 285 2.89 -9.38 30.60
C ARG A 285 4.09 -8.74 31.28
N LEU A 286 4.74 -7.75 30.63
CA LEU A 286 5.90 -7.04 31.17
C LEU A 286 5.57 -6.33 32.48
N LYS A 287 4.35 -5.76 32.61
CA LYS A 287 3.88 -5.08 33.82
C LYS A 287 3.70 -6.00 35.02
N GLY A 288 3.42 -7.30 34.79
CA GLY A 288 3.13 -8.27 35.87
C GLY A 288 4.24 -9.27 36.15
N VAL A 289 5.41 -9.18 35.48
CA VAL A 289 6.46 -10.19 35.59
C VAL A 289 7.59 -9.72 36.52
N ALA A 290 8.24 -10.68 37.23
CA ALA A 290 9.39 -10.40 38.07
C ALA A 290 10.57 -9.84 37.24
N ASP A 291 11.38 -8.93 37.82
CA ASP A 291 12.44 -8.18 37.13
C ASP A 291 13.44 -9.10 36.41
N LYS A 292 13.76 -10.24 36.94
CA LYS A 292 14.66 -11.22 36.31
C LYS A 292 14.19 -11.69 34.92
N LYS A 293 12.87 -11.67 34.65
CA LYS A 293 12.28 -12.12 33.38
C LYS A 293 12.00 -10.97 32.40
N LYS A 294 12.03 -9.72 32.87
CA LYS A 294 11.75 -8.53 32.04
C LYS A 294 12.65 -8.44 30.80
N PRO A 295 13.98 -8.63 30.88
CA PRO A 295 14.86 -8.50 29.70
C PRO A 295 14.51 -9.47 28.56
N LYS A 296 13.99 -10.66 28.90
CA LYS A 296 13.53 -11.61 27.87
C LYS A 296 12.29 -11.10 27.14
N ILE A 297 11.32 -10.51 27.86
CA ILE A 297 10.10 -9.97 27.26
C ILE A 297 10.43 -8.71 26.45
N GLU A 298 11.28 -7.83 26.97
CA GLU A 298 11.77 -6.64 26.26
C GLU A 298 12.44 -7.02 24.94
N LYS A 299 13.28 -8.04 24.95
CA LYS A 299 13.88 -8.58 23.72
C LYS A 299 12.83 -9.13 22.75
N MET A 300 11.74 -9.73 23.23
CA MET A 300 10.65 -10.16 22.35
C MET A 300 9.88 -8.96 21.76
N LEU A 301 9.63 -7.90 22.54
CA LEU A 301 8.98 -6.69 22.09
C LEU A 301 9.72 -5.98 20.96
N THR A 302 11.05 -6.10 20.87
CA THR A 302 11.81 -5.53 19.74
C THR A 302 11.57 -6.26 18.41
N ARG A 303 10.87 -7.41 18.41
CA ARG A 303 10.67 -8.29 17.25
C ARG A 303 9.22 -8.51 16.88
N THR A 304 8.30 -8.01 17.71
CA THR A 304 6.86 -8.21 17.55
C THR A 304 6.14 -6.89 17.38
N TYR A 305 4.98 -6.93 16.76
CA TYR A 305 4.10 -5.78 16.58
C TYR A 305 2.65 -6.23 16.44
N ASP A 306 1.75 -5.33 16.80
CA ASP A 306 0.33 -5.53 16.59
C ASP A 306 -0.01 -5.28 15.12
N ARG A 307 -0.85 -6.15 14.56
CA ARG A 307 -1.25 -6.09 13.15
C ARG A 307 -2.63 -6.68 12.92
N ILE A 308 -3.20 -6.31 11.80
CA ILE A 308 -4.46 -6.88 11.30
C ILE A 308 -4.12 -7.71 10.07
N VAL A 309 -4.14 -9.04 10.21
CA VAL A 309 -3.90 -9.95 9.08
C VAL A 309 -5.17 -10.04 8.24
N VAL A 310 -5.03 -9.83 6.94
CA VAL A 310 -6.12 -9.79 5.97
C VAL A 310 -6.05 -10.99 5.04
N GLY A 311 -7.20 -11.62 4.83
CA GLY A 311 -7.40 -12.72 3.90
C GLY A 311 -7.22 -14.11 4.49
N PRO A 312 -7.45 -15.14 3.67
CA PRO A 312 -7.36 -16.54 4.08
C PRO A 312 -5.92 -16.90 4.45
N LYS A 313 -5.76 -17.85 5.38
CA LYS A 313 -4.43 -18.36 5.77
C LYS A 313 -3.71 -19.05 4.61
N THR A 314 -4.46 -19.84 3.87
CA THR A 314 -3.97 -20.63 2.73
C THR A 314 -4.95 -20.50 1.59
N TYR A 315 -4.43 -20.55 0.40
CA TYR A 315 -5.21 -20.57 -0.83
C TYR A 315 -4.57 -21.59 -1.78
N THR A 316 -5.40 -22.43 -2.40
CA THR A 316 -4.94 -23.35 -3.44
C THR A 316 -5.54 -22.93 -4.76
N PRO A 317 -4.72 -22.51 -5.75
CA PRO A 317 -5.20 -22.10 -7.04
C PRO A 317 -6.04 -23.19 -7.71
N ILE A 318 -7.25 -22.83 -8.13
CA ILE A 318 -8.17 -23.78 -8.78
C ILE A 318 -7.57 -24.30 -10.10
N ARG A 319 -6.74 -23.52 -10.77
CA ARG A 319 -6.07 -23.92 -12.03
C ARG A 319 -5.24 -25.18 -11.90
N GLU A 320 -4.71 -25.49 -10.72
CA GLU A 320 -3.93 -26.70 -10.47
C GLU A 320 -4.77 -27.98 -10.60
N ARG A 321 -6.08 -27.86 -10.43
CA ARG A 321 -7.03 -28.98 -10.60
C ARG A 321 -7.21 -29.38 -12.05
N ILE A 322 -6.93 -28.51 -13.02
CA ILE A 322 -7.14 -28.77 -14.46
C ILE A 322 -5.94 -29.50 -15.06
N ALA A 323 -4.74 -29.24 -14.58
CA ALA A 323 -3.49 -29.73 -15.17
C ALA A 323 -3.32 -31.26 -15.18
N SER A 324 -4.18 -32.01 -14.48
CA SER A 324 -4.04 -33.46 -14.26
C SER A 324 -4.99 -34.37 -15.06
N HIS A 325 -5.80 -33.82 -15.98
CA HIS A 325 -6.85 -34.62 -16.63
C HIS A 325 -6.69 -34.75 -18.15
N ASN A 326 -6.59 -36.00 -18.64
CA ASN A 326 -6.70 -36.35 -20.06
C ASN A 326 -8.17 -36.40 -20.46
N LEU A 327 -8.61 -35.52 -21.34
CA LEU A 327 -9.98 -35.43 -21.81
C LEU A 327 -10.16 -36.14 -23.14
N PRO A 328 -11.34 -36.74 -23.39
CA PRO A 328 -11.66 -37.34 -24.67
C PRO A 328 -11.65 -36.32 -25.81
N PRO A 329 -11.21 -36.70 -27.03
CA PRO A 329 -11.25 -35.82 -28.20
C PRO A 329 -12.67 -35.32 -28.48
N GLY A 330 -12.84 -34.03 -28.81
CA GLY A 330 -14.13 -33.44 -29.21
C GLY A 330 -14.98 -32.84 -28.07
N THR A 331 -14.58 -32.96 -26.81
CA THR A 331 -15.26 -32.29 -25.70
C THR A 331 -14.70 -30.88 -25.51
N LYS A 332 -15.56 -29.89 -25.18
CA LYS A 332 -15.10 -28.56 -24.74
C LYS A 332 -14.33 -28.74 -23.44
N ALA A 333 -13.02 -28.68 -23.50
CA ALA A 333 -12.15 -28.89 -22.36
C ALA A 333 -12.56 -27.99 -21.17
N PRO A 334 -12.48 -28.49 -19.93
CA PRO A 334 -12.55 -27.66 -18.75
C PRO A 334 -11.49 -26.56 -18.85
N HIS A 335 -11.88 -25.34 -18.60
CA HIS A 335 -10.93 -24.23 -18.64
C HIS A 335 -11.11 -23.32 -17.44
N TYR A 336 -10.00 -22.79 -16.99
CA TYR A 336 -9.94 -21.87 -15.88
C TYR A 336 -10.47 -20.50 -16.29
N ARG A 337 -11.35 -19.95 -15.48
CA ARG A 337 -11.78 -18.56 -15.53
C ARG A 337 -11.23 -17.82 -14.32
N ALA A 338 -10.33 -16.90 -14.54
CA ALA A 338 -9.75 -16.06 -13.49
C ALA A 338 -10.82 -15.29 -12.74
N GLY A 339 -10.65 -15.13 -11.44
CA GLY A 339 -11.43 -14.23 -10.62
C GLY A 339 -11.20 -12.76 -11.03
N TYR A 340 -12.15 -11.90 -10.72
CA TYR A 340 -11.98 -10.47 -10.98
C TYR A 340 -12.78 -9.61 -10.01
N PHE A 341 -12.31 -8.38 -9.81
CA PHE A 341 -13.10 -7.32 -9.22
C PHE A 341 -13.88 -6.57 -10.31
N GLY A 342 -15.13 -6.28 -10.04
CA GLY A 342 -16.02 -5.56 -10.95
C GLY A 342 -17.20 -4.98 -10.21
N ILE A 343 -17.99 -4.18 -10.91
CA ILE A 343 -19.20 -3.56 -10.37
C ILE A 343 -20.45 -4.37 -10.75
N ARG A 344 -21.41 -4.37 -9.83
CA ARG A 344 -22.77 -4.84 -10.06
C ARG A 344 -23.74 -3.67 -9.88
N TRP A 345 -24.70 -3.55 -10.77
CA TRP A 345 -25.82 -2.63 -10.61
C TRP A 345 -26.88 -3.24 -9.69
N ILE A 346 -27.29 -2.48 -8.68
CA ILE A 346 -28.34 -2.85 -7.74
C ILE A 346 -29.43 -1.79 -7.77
N GLY A 347 -30.67 -2.21 -7.49
CA GLY A 347 -31.84 -1.32 -7.51
C GLY A 347 -32.43 -1.12 -8.89
N THR A 348 -33.53 -0.37 -8.93
CA THR A 348 -34.30 -0.05 -10.15
C THR A 348 -34.60 1.45 -10.22
N GLY A 349 -34.72 1.98 -11.43
CA GLY A 349 -35.03 3.39 -11.65
C GLY A 349 -33.97 4.33 -11.05
N GLN A 350 -34.41 5.35 -10.33
CA GLN A 350 -33.53 6.35 -9.69
C GLN A 350 -32.76 5.83 -8.46
N ALA A 351 -33.17 4.69 -7.89
CA ALA A 351 -32.46 4.02 -6.79
C ALA A 351 -31.34 3.11 -7.28
N LYS A 352 -31.04 3.10 -8.56
CA LYS A 352 -29.99 2.28 -9.15
C LYS A 352 -28.60 2.79 -8.73
N HIS A 353 -27.79 1.92 -8.13
CA HIS A 353 -26.42 2.24 -7.71
C HIS A 353 -25.46 1.08 -8.04
N THR A 354 -24.18 1.35 -8.01
CA THR A 354 -23.14 0.35 -8.23
C THR A 354 -22.61 -0.19 -6.90
N GLU A 355 -22.35 -1.49 -6.85
CA GLU A 355 -21.68 -2.16 -5.77
C GLU A 355 -20.44 -2.88 -6.28
N LEU A 356 -19.32 -2.71 -5.59
CA LEU A 356 -18.10 -3.48 -5.87
C LEU A 356 -18.28 -4.91 -5.40
N ARG A 357 -17.88 -5.87 -6.23
CA ARG A 357 -17.84 -7.28 -5.84
C ARG A 357 -16.61 -7.98 -6.38
N ARG A 358 -16.19 -9.01 -5.70
CA ARG A 358 -15.23 -9.99 -6.20
C ARG A 358 -16.01 -11.15 -6.83
N VAL A 359 -15.77 -11.43 -8.10
CA VAL A 359 -16.20 -12.66 -8.75
C VAL A 359 -15.10 -13.68 -8.55
N LYS A 360 -15.43 -14.79 -7.89
CA LYS A 360 -14.46 -15.86 -7.61
C LYS A 360 -14.06 -16.55 -8.92
N GLU A 361 -12.85 -17.08 -8.91
CA GLU A 361 -12.35 -17.94 -9.96
C GLU A 361 -13.22 -19.23 -10.07
N THR A 362 -13.37 -19.72 -11.26
CA THR A 362 -14.19 -20.92 -11.51
C THR A 362 -13.57 -21.78 -12.60
N ILE A 363 -13.89 -23.07 -12.59
CA ILE A 363 -13.64 -23.99 -13.70
C ILE A 363 -14.92 -24.10 -14.51
N ILE A 364 -14.89 -23.69 -15.76
CA ILE A 364 -16.00 -23.90 -16.69
C ILE A 364 -15.93 -25.34 -17.19
N ASN A 365 -17.07 -26.01 -17.22
CA ASN A 365 -17.21 -27.45 -17.50
C ASN A 365 -16.49 -28.33 -16.46
N GLU A 366 -16.54 -27.94 -15.17
CA GLU A 366 -15.92 -28.70 -14.06
C GLU A 366 -16.50 -30.15 -13.95
N GLU A 367 -17.75 -30.37 -14.34
CA GLU A 367 -18.39 -31.66 -14.38
C GLU A 367 -17.62 -32.68 -15.22
N LEU A 368 -16.91 -32.22 -16.25
CA LEU A 368 -16.09 -33.10 -17.10
C LEU A 368 -14.83 -33.60 -16.37
N LEU A 369 -14.38 -32.90 -15.33
CA LEU A 369 -13.28 -33.36 -14.48
C LEU A 369 -13.67 -34.54 -13.59
N LYS A 370 -14.99 -34.70 -13.31
CA LYS A 370 -15.55 -35.75 -12.45
C LYS A 370 -16.04 -36.95 -13.24
N GLY A 371 -15.92 -36.90 -14.57
CA GLY A 371 -16.48 -37.94 -15.45
C GLY A 371 -18.01 -37.88 -15.57
N ASP A 372 -18.64 -36.85 -15.01
CA ASP A 372 -20.09 -36.68 -15.09
C ASP A 372 -20.51 -36.10 -16.44
N LYS A 373 -21.65 -36.55 -16.99
CA LYS A 373 -22.23 -35.92 -18.17
C LYS A 373 -22.71 -34.51 -17.81
N PRO A 374 -22.48 -33.47 -18.67
CA PRO A 374 -22.98 -32.14 -18.42
C PRO A 374 -24.49 -32.16 -18.24
N GLY A 375 -24.98 -31.93 -17.03
CA GLY A 375 -26.37 -31.68 -16.76
C GLY A 375 -26.79 -30.26 -17.16
N ALA A 376 -28.05 -30.07 -17.56
CA ALA A 376 -28.62 -28.74 -17.67
C ALA A 376 -28.50 -28.02 -16.33
N ARG A 377 -27.81 -26.90 -16.30
CA ARG A 377 -27.69 -26.07 -15.08
C ARG A 377 -28.76 -25.01 -15.09
N ASP A 378 -29.63 -25.05 -14.11
CA ASP A 378 -30.46 -23.90 -13.75
C ASP A 378 -29.58 -22.83 -13.16
N TYR A 379 -29.38 -21.73 -13.90
CA TYR A 379 -28.74 -20.53 -13.39
C TYR A 379 -29.75 -19.79 -12.52
N GLU A 380 -29.77 -20.05 -11.22
CA GLU A 380 -30.38 -19.10 -10.29
C GLU A 380 -29.55 -17.82 -10.30
N ILE A 381 -30.07 -16.83 -11.00
CA ILE A 381 -29.60 -15.44 -10.88
C ILE A 381 -30.17 -14.93 -9.54
N ARG A 382 -29.36 -15.00 -8.49
CA ARG A 382 -29.64 -14.32 -7.24
C ARG A 382 -29.05 -12.93 -7.24
#